data_1eb6b0453a91c5e2b6fdabc9efbd5092
#
_entry.id   1eb6b0453a91c5e2b6fdabc9efbd5092
#
_cell.length_a   1.000
_cell.length_b   1.000
_cell.length_c   1.000
_cell.angle_alpha   90.00
_cell.angle_beta   90.00
_cell.angle_gamma   90.00
#
_symmetry.space_group_name_H-M   'P 1'
#
loop_
_entity.id
_entity.type
_entity.pdbx_description
1 polymer ?
#
loop_
_entity_poly.entity_id
_entity_poly.type
_entity_poly.pdbx_seq_one_letter_code
_entity_poly.pdbx_strand_id
1 'polypeptide(L)'
;MSKFEAGMEAMVDMYIYETTTLLEQLDQILMKTESASNFGDEDINEIFRIMHTIKGSSAMMGLENVANLAHAIEDMFYIIREEKPVITTMKQLYELVFSASDLLKAEIELIQEDVYNPTDFTDVKDKIENYVEVLKGGEPAEQAVTVTEKATAAPSEVQVGNSDLTTVK
;
A
#
# COMPACT_ATOMS: atom_id res chain seq x y z
N MET A 1 -2.84 20.55 21.24
CA MET A 1 -1.46 20.33 21.63
C MET A 1 -0.80 19.35 20.70
N SER A 2 0.38 19.69 20.27
CA SER A 2 1.11 18.84 19.34
C SER A 2 1.50 17.51 19.99
N LYS A 3 1.56 16.45 19.18
CA LYS A 3 2.06 15.17 19.61
C LYS A 3 3.50 15.26 20.09
N PHE A 4 4.24 16.23 19.59
CA PHE A 4 5.67 16.32 19.82
C PHE A 4 5.97 17.28 20.95
N GLU A 5 7.04 16.98 21.68
CA GLU A 5 7.44 17.82 22.80
C GLU A 5 8.00 19.14 22.32
N ALA A 6 7.94 20.13 23.21
CA ALA A 6 8.54 21.41 22.92
C ALA A 6 10.03 21.21 22.68
N GLY A 7 10.55 21.92 21.70
CA GLY A 7 11.96 21.78 21.33
C GLY A 7 12.21 20.80 20.22
N MET A 8 11.19 20.09 19.77
CA MET A 8 11.35 19.16 18.65
C MET A 8 10.93 19.76 17.33
N GLU A 9 10.57 21.05 17.32
CA GLU A 9 10.03 21.65 16.10
C GLU A 9 10.98 21.49 14.90
N ALA A 10 12.28 21.68 15.13
CA ALA A 10 13.25 21.57 14.05
C ALA A 10 13.30 20.15 13.48
N MET A 11 13.19 19.15 14.37
CA MET A 11 13.18 17.77 13.93
C MET A 11 11.91 17.42 13.17
N VAL A 12 10.78 17.95 13.64
CA VAL A 12 9.51 17.74 12.96
C VAL A 12 9.55 18.38 11.57
N ASP A 13 10.06 19.61 11.49
CA ASP A 13 10.16 20.29 10.22
C ASP A 13 11.04 19.53 9.24
N MET A 14 12.17 19.01 9.73
CA MET A 14 13.07 18.23 8.89
C MET A 14 12.38 16.96 8.41
N TYR A 15 11.67 16.27 9.33
CA TYR A 15 10.95 15.06 8.98
C TYR A 15 9.91 15.34 7.90
N ILE A 16 9.16 16.43 8.05
CA ILE A 16 8.12 16.80 7.10
C ILE A 16 8.73 17.08 5.73
N TYR A 17 9.82 17.84 5.73
CA TYR A 17 10.48 18.19 4.47
C TYR A 17 11.01 16.95 3.77
N GLU A 18 11.71 16.09 4.50
CA GLU A 18 12.28 14.89 3.90
C GLU A 18 11.21 13.95 3.40
N THR A 19 10.17 13.74 4.21
CA THR A 19 9.12 12.80 3.84
C THR A 19 8.33 13.32 2.65
N THR A 20 8.03 14.61 2.64
CA THR A 20 7.32 15.20 1.51
C THR A 20 8.14 15.06 0.23
N THR A 21 9.45 15.29 0.31
CA THR A 21 10.32 15.15 -0.85
C THR A 21 10.33 13.71 -1.35
N LEU A 22 10.40 12.75 -0.43
CA LEU A 22 10.40 11.34 -0.82
C LEU A 22 9.07 10.93 -1.47
N LEU A 23 7.96 11.44 -0.94
CA LEU A 23 6.66 11.13 -1.52
C LEU A 23 6.50 11.75 -2.90
N GLU A 24 7.09 12.93 -3.12
CA GLU A 24 7.09 13.52 -4.45
C GLU A 24 7.90 12.68 -5.43
N GLN A 25 9.04 12.16 -4.98
CA GLN A 25 9.83 11.26 -5.80
C GLN A 25 9.05 10.00 -6.15
N LEU A 26 8.33 9.46 -5.18
CA LEU A 26 7.49 8.29 -5.41
C LEU A 26 6.43 8.60 -6.48
N ASP A 27 5.78 9.75 -6.38
CA ASP A 27 4.76 10.12 -7.36
C ASP A 27 5.35 10.20 -8.77
N GLN A 28 6.56 10.74 -8.90
CA GLN A 28 7.20 10.82 -10.19
C GLN A 28 7.48 9.44 -10.77
N ILE A 29 7.94 8.52 -9.92
CA ILE A 29 8.18 7.15 -10.35
C ILE A 29 6.87 6.51 -10.80
N LEU A 30 5.81 6.71 -10.03
CA LEU A 30 4.51 6.11 -10.34
C LEU A 30 3.98 6.64 -11.67
N MET A 31 4.09 7.94 -11.90
CA MET A 31 3.60 8.53 -13.15
C MET A 31 4.40 8.01 -14.35
N LYS A 32 5.71 7.89 -14.19
CA LYS A 32 6.56 7.40 -15.26
C LYS A 32 6.26 5.94 -15.57
N THR A 33 6.15 5.13 -14.52
CA THR A 33 5.95 3.70 -14.72
C THR A 33 4.54 3.37 -15.15
N GLU A 34 3.56 4.18 -14.77
CA GLU A 34 2.20 3.98 -15.23
C GLU A 34 2.13 4.12 -16.75
N SER A 35 2.81 5.14 -17.29
CA SER A 35 2.86 5.32 -18.73
C SER A 35 3.52 4.15 -19.43
N ALA A 36 4.52 3.57 -18.80
CA ALA A 36 5.23 2.42 -19.38
C ALA A 36 4.55 1.09 -19.07
N SER A 37 3.54 1.11 -18.21
CA SER A 37 2.81 -0.08 -17.75
C SER A 37 3.73 -1.12 -17.14
N ASN A 38 4.79 -0.67 -16.50
CA ASN A 38 5.77 -1.59 -15.94
C ASN A 38 6.71 -0.88 -14.98
N PHE A 39 7.15 -1.62 -13.97
CA PHE A 39 8.20 -1.16 -13.05
C PHE A 39 9.52 -1.80 -13.45
N GLY A 40 10.51 -0.99 -13.79
CA GLY A 40 11.85 -1.51 -14.01
C GLY A 40 12.53 -1.82 -12.68
N ASP A 41 13.64 -2.52 -12.76
CA ASP A 41 14.38 -2.90 -11.56
C ASP A 41 14.83 -1.68 -10.75
N GLU A 42 15.25 -0.62 -11.43
CA GLU A 42 15.67 0.59 -10.75
C GLU A 42 14.49 1.24 -10.01
N ASP A 43 13.33 1.24 -10.64
CA ASP A 43 12.14 1.83 -10.04
C ASP A 43 11.75 1.06 -8.78
N ILE A 44 11.79 -0.26 -8.85
CA ILE A 44 11.46 -1.11 -7.72
C ILE A 44 12.41 -0.84 -6.56
N ASN A 45 13.71 -0.77 -6.86
CA ASN A 45 14.71 -0.48 -5.83
C ASN A 45 14.51 0.90 -5.23
N GLU A 46 14.16 1.87 -6.05
CA GLU A 46 13.97 3.23 -5.55
C GLU A 46 12.76 3.31 -4.63
N ILE A 47 11.65 2.69 -5.03
CA ILE A 47 10.45 2.68 -4.18
C ILE A 47 10.75 1.96 -2.87
N PHE A 48 11.48 0.85 -2.94
CA PHE A 48 11.87 0.14 -1.73
C PHE A 48 12.64 1.06 -0.78
N ARG A 49 13.63 1.79 -1.32
CA ARG A 49 14.44 2.67 -0.50
C ARG A 49 13.64 3.82 0.07
N ILE A 50 12.74 4.40 -0.74
CA ILE A 50 11.88 5.48 -0.25
C ILE A 50 11.08 5.00 0.95
N MET A 51 10.45 3.84 0.82
CA MET A 51 9.62 3.33 1.90
C MET A 51 10.45 2.93 3.12
N HIS A 52 11.62 2.37 2.88
CA HIS A 52 12.52 2.03 3.99
C HIS A 52 12.90 3.28 4.79
N THR A 53 13.20 4.37 4.09
CA THR A 53 13.57 5.62 4.75
C THR A 53 12.38 6.19 5.51
N ILE A 54 11.20 6.23 4.88
CA ILE A 54 10.01 6.76 5.54
C ILE A 54 9.67 5.91 6.77
N LYS A 55 9.77 4.59 6.65
CA LYS A 55 9.52 3.70 7.77
C LYS A 55 10.43 4.05 8.95
N GLY A 56 11.73 4.16 8.68
CA GLY A 56 12.69 4.41 9.75
C GLY A 56 12.51 5.75 10.40
N SER A 57 12.38 6.81 9.61
CA SER A 57 12.25 8.15 10.18
C SER A 57 10.92 8.32 10.91
N SER A 58 9.86 7.70 10.40
CA SER A 58 8.55 7.78 11.04
C SER A 58 8.57 7.05 12.39
N ALA A 59 9.23 5.89 12.43
CA ALA A 59 9.35 5.15 13.69
C ALA A 59 10.10 5.97 14.72
N MET A 60 11.17 6.64 14.30
CA MET A 60 11.94 7.49 15.21
C MET A 60 11.13 8.66 15.74
N MET A 61 10.18 9.14 14.95
CA MET A 61 9.31 10.24 15.37
C MET A 61 8.10 9.76 16.15
N GLY A 62 7.96 8.45 16.35
CA GLY A 62 6.82 7.91 17.06
C GLY A 62 5.54 7.87 16.25
N LEU A 63 5.65 7.97 14.93
CA LEU A 63 4.49 7.97 14.02
C LEU A 63 4.28 6.56 13.52
N GLU A 64 3.74 5.71 14.38
CA GLU A 64 3.68 4.28 14.10
C GLU A 64 2.72 3.95 12.96
N ASN A 65 1.63 4.70 12.81
CA ASN A 65 0.72 4.45 11.70
C ASN A 65 1.43 4.65 10.36
N VAL A 66 2.20 5.73 10.23
CA VAL A 66 2.95 5.99 9.00
C VAL A 66 4.02 4.92 8.80
N ALA A 67 4.75 4.61 9.88
CA ALA A 67 5.81 3.60 9.80
C ALA A 67 5.26 2.25 9.37
N ASN A 68 4.11 1.85 9.90
CA ASN A 68 3.53 0.55 9.58
C ASN A 68 3.04 0.49 8.15
N LEU A 69 2.45 1.58 7.65
CA LEU A 69 2.01 1.60 6.25
C LEU A 69 3.21 1.56 5.30
N ALA A 70 4.25 2.36 5.60
CA ALA A 70 5.45 2.34 4.78
C ALA A 70 6.10 0.96 4.80
N HIS A 71 6.07 0.28 5.95
CA HIS A 71 6.63 -1.06 6.06
C HIS A 71 5.86 -2.06 5.18
N ALA A 72 4.54 -1.94 5.14
CA ALA A 72 3.76 -2.84 4.29
C ALA A 72 4.12 -2.66 2.81
N ILE A 73 4.31 -1.41 2.37
CA ILE A 73 4.70 -1.14 1.00
C ILE A 73 6.12 -1.63 0.75
N GLU A 74 7.01 -1.41 1.71
CA GLU A 74 8.38 -1.88 1.60
C GLU A 74 8.41 -3.40 1.40
N ASP A 75 7.65 -4.14 2.21
CA ASP A 75 7.58 -5.59 2.11
C ASP A 75 7.06 -6.02 0.75
N MET A 76 6.04 -5.33 0.24
CA MET A 76 5.48 -5.66 -1.06
C MET A 76 6.53 -5.52 -2.16
N PHE A 77 7.28 -4.42 -2.14
CA PHE A 77 8.30 -4.23 -3.15
C PHE A 77 9.52 -5.10 -2.92
N TYR A 78 9.77 -5.52 -1.69
CA TYR A 78 10.80 -6.52 -1.43
C TYR A 78 10.45 -7.83 -2.13
N ILE A 79 9.20 -8.27 -2.01
CA ILE A 79 8.74 -9.49 -2.67
C ILE A 79 8.84 -9.35 -4.19
N ILE A 80 8.41 -8.20 -4.71
CA ILE A 80 8.47 -7.96 -6.15
C ILE A 80 9.91 -8.01 -6.64
N ARG A 81 10.84 -7.45 -5.88
CA ARG A 81 12.24 -7.41 -6.27
C ARG A 81 12.90 -8.79 -6.19
N GLU A 82 12.66 -9.51 -5.08
CA GLU A 82 13.41 -10.74 -4.83
C GLU A 82 12.79 -11.95 -5.51
N GLU A 83 11.48 -12.04 -5.55
CA GLU A 83 10.81 -13.23 -6.08
C GLU A 83 10.36 -13.05 -7.52
N LYS A 84 10.36 -11.81 -8.00
CA LYS A 84 10.01 -11.48 -9.38
C LYS A 84 8.73 -12.19 -9.84
N PRO A 85 7.64 -12.03 -9.07
CA PRO A 85 6.39 -12.71 -9.42
C PRO A 85 5.83 -12.15 -10.72
N VAL A 86 5.01 -12.97 -11.40
CA VAL A 86 4.29 -12.49 -12.56
C VAL A 86 3.15 -11.62 -12.06
N ILE A 87 3.16 -10.35 -12.43
CA ILE A 87 2.14 -9.41 -11.98
C ILE A 87 1.09 -9.30 -13.09
N THR A 88 -0.08 -9.91 -12.85
CA THR A 88 -1.14 -9.90 -13.83
C THR A 88 -2.13 -8.76 -13.61
N THR A 89 -2.03 -8.09 -12.46
CA THR A 89 -2.94 -7.02 -12.10
C THR A 89 -2.15 -5.75 -11.81
N MET A 90 -1.37 -5.31 -12.79
CA MET A 90 -0.54 -4.13 -12.63
C MET A 90 -1.36 -2.91 -12.23
N LYS A 91 -2.56 -2.78 -12.78
CA LYS A 91 -3.42 -1.66 -12.46
C LYS A 91 -3.74 -1.64 -10.96
N GLN A 92 -4.01 -2.80 -10.38
CA GLN A 92 -4.30 -2.89 -8.96
C GLN A 92 -3.08 -2.47 -8.14
N LEU A 93 -1.90 -2.89 -8.55
CA LEU A 93 -0.67 -2.50 -7.86
C LEU A 93 -0.52 -0.98 -7.86
N TYR A 94 -0.71 -0.34 -9.02
CA TYR A 94 -0.64 1.11 -9.09
C TYR A 94 -1.66 1.77 -8.18
N GLU A 95 -2.89 1.28 -8.20
CA GLU A 95 -3.95 1.87 -7.39
C GLU A 95 -3.63 1.78 -5.90
N LEU A 96 -3.07 0.64 -5.48
CA LEU A 96 -2.68 0.48 -4.08
C LEU A 96 -1.60 1.49 -3.68
N VAL A 97 -0.57 1.64 -4.51
CA VAL A 97 0.54 2.51 -4.17
C VAL A 97 0.13 3.97 -4.25
N PHE A 98 -0.65 4.36 -5.27
CA PHE A 98 -1.16 5.72 -5.37
C PHE A 98 -2.03 6.07 -4.17
N SER A 99 -2.93 5.15 -3.80
CA SER A 99 -3.81 5.37 -2.65
C SER A 99 -2.99 5.55 -1.38
N ALA A 100 -2.00 4.70 -1.18
CA ALA A 100 -1.15 4.80 0.01
C ALA A 100 -0.36 6.11 0.01
N SER A 101 0.16 6.51 -1.16
CA SER A 101 0.90 7.76 -1.26
C SER A 101 0.02 8.94 -0.89
N ASP A 102 -1.21 8.97 -1.40
CA ASP A 102 -2.13 10.05 -1.09
C ASP A 102 -2.45 10.12 0.40
N LEU A 103 -2.65 8.94 1.01
CA LEU A 103 -2.93 8.89 2.44
C LEU A 103 -1.74 9.38 3.25
N LEU A 104 -0.53 9.00 2.85
CA LEU A 104 0.67 9.44 3.55
C LEU A 104 0.85 10.94 3.42
N LYS A 105 0.61 11.50 2.24
CA LYS A 105 0.74 12.94 2.04
C LYS A 105 -0.27 13.70 2.89
N ALA A 106 -1.50 13.22 2.96
CA ALA A 106 -2.52 13.84 3.79
C ALA A 106 -2.13 13.77 5.26
N GLU A 107 -1.55 12.64 5.67
CA GLU A 107 -1.15 12.49 7.07
C GLU A 107 -0.02 13.46 7.43
N ILE A 108 0.94 13.65 6.52
CA ILE A 108 2.03 14.59 6.78
C ILE A 108 1.48 15.99 7.00
N GLU A 109 0.42 16.37 6.28
CA GLU A 109 -0.20 17.67 6.50
C GLU A 109 -0.88 17.73 7.87
N LEU A 110 -1.51 16.65 8.29
CA LEU A 110 -2.17 16.62 9.59
C LEU A 110 -1.16 16.72 10.75
N ILE A 111 0.04 16.19 10.56
CA ILE A 111 1.06 16.25 11.59
C ILE A 111 1.44 17.69 11.94
N GLN A 112 1.23 18.60 11.01
CA GLN A 112 1.55 20.01 11.22
C GLN A 112 0.48 20.75 12.02
N GLU A 113 -0.65 20.11 12.26
CA GLU A 113 -1.73 20.75 13.02
C GLU A 113 -1.41 20.80 14.51
N ASP A 114 -2.02 21.75 15.22
CA ASP A 114 -1.82 21.89 16.65
C ASP A 114 -2.20 20.62 17.41
N VAL A 115 -3.27 19.97 16.96
CA VAL A 115 -3.71 18.73 17.57
C VAL A 115 -3.67 17.67 16.48
N TYR A 116 -2.82 16.69 16.65
CA TYR A 116 -2.65 15.63 15.67
C TYR A 116 -3.22 14.33 16.24
N ASN A 117 -4.17 13.76 15.52
CA ASN A 117 -4.72 12.46 15.85
C ASN A 117 -4.35 11.50 14.72
N PRO A 118 -3.57 10.47 15.01
CA PRO A 118 -3.12 9.56 13.95
C PRO A 118 -4.27 8.89 13.20
N THR A 119 -4.20 8.88 11.90
CA THR A 119 -5.19 8.20 11.08
C THR A 119 -4.95 6.70 11.13
N ASP A 120 -6.04 5.95 11.12
CA ASP A 120 -5.97 4.49 11.12
C ASP A 120 -5.82 4.02 9.67
N PHE A 121 -4.69 3.42 9.35
CA PHE A 121 -4.39 2.94 8.00
C PHE A 121 -4.60 1.44 7.85
N THR A 122 -5.31 0.82 8.79
CA THR A 122 -5.48 -0.64 8.78
C THR A 122 -6.07 -1.14 7.47
N ASP A 123 -7.09 -0.46 6.95
CA ASP A 123 -7.75 -0.92 5.72
C ASP A 123 -6.79 -0.99 4.55
N VAL A 124 -6.04 0.06 4.30
CA VAL A 124 -5.13 0.07 3.15
C VAL A 124 -3.97 -0.89 3.39
N LYS A 125 -3.51 -0.96 4.63
CA LYS A 125 -2.43 -1.89 4.97
C LYS A 125 -2.87 -3.34 4.72
N ASP A 126 -4.09 -3.67 5.12
CA ASP A 126 -4.63 -5.02 4.87
C ASP A 126 -4.75 -5.31 3.38
N LYS A 127 -5.16 -4.32 2.60
CA LYS A 127 -5.24 -4.51 1.15
C LYS A 127 -3.87 -4.79 0.54
N ILE A 128 -2.85 -4.10 1.03
CA ILE A 128 -1.50 -4.31 0.56
C ILE A 128 -1.02 -5.71 0.94
N GLU A 129 -1.27 -6.13 2.18
CA GLU A 129 -0.85 -7.44 2.63
C GLU A 129 -1.58 -8.55 1.88
N ASN A 130 -2.86 -8.36 1.58
CA ASN A 130 -3.60 -9.32 0.78
C ASN A 130 -3.03 -9.41 -0.63
N TYR A 131 -2.65 -8.29 -1.20
CA TYR A 131 -2.06 -8.28 -2.52
C TYR A 131 -0.72 -9.02 -2.52
N VAL A 132 0.06 -8.88 -1.44
CA VAL A 132 1.31 -9.62 -1.32
C VAL A 132 1.05 -11.13 -1.34
N GLU A 133 -0.01 -11.58 -0.67
CA GLU A 133 -0.35 -13.00 -0.69
C GLU A 133 -0.67 -13.46 -2.11
N VAL A 134 -1.37 -12.63 -2.87
CA VAL A 134 -1.64 -12.95 -4.27
C VAL A 134 -0.34 -13.04 -5.07
N LEU A 135 0.58 -12.12 -4.84
CA LEU A 135 1.87 -12.13 -5.52
C LEU A 135 2.67 -13.39 -5.20
N LYS A 136 2.51 -13.90 -4.00
CA LYS A 136 3.21 -15.12 -3.59
C LYS A 136 2.52 -16.38 -4.09
N GLY A 137 1.47 -16.24 -4.87
CA GLY A 137 0.74 -17.38 -5.39
C GLY A 137 -0.40 -17.83 -4.52
N GLY A 138 -0.71 -17.08 -3.48
CA GLY A 138 -1.83 -17.39 -2.62
C GLY A 138 -3.14 -16.93 -3.22
N GLU A 139 -4.23 -17.32 -2.59
CA GLU A 139 -5.53 -16.88 -3.03
C GLU A 139 -5.93 -15.59 -2.33
N PRO A 140 -6.58 -14.68 -3.05
CA PRO A 140 -7.00 -13.44 -2.40
C PRO A 140 -7.98 -13.74 -1.29
N ALA A 141 -7.71 -13.21 -0.14
CA ALA A 141 -8.55 -13.46 1.01
C ALA A 141 -9.95 -12.94 0.80
N GLU A 142 -10.05 -11.82 0.18
CA GLU A 142 -11.34 -11.27 0.02
C GLU A 142 -12.05 -11.69 -1.20
N GLN A 143 -11.55 -12.65 -1.88
CA GLN A 143 -12.38 -13.28 -2.85
C GLN A 143 -13.62 -13.67 -2.25
N ALA A 144 -13.51 -13.87 -1.07
CA ALA A 144 -14.66 -14.09 -0.32
C ALA A 144 -15.33 -12.81 -0.17
N VAL A 145 -15.19 -12.01 -0.47
CA VAL A 145 -15.76 -10.85 -0.10
C VAL A 145 -16.26 -10.00 -1.02
N THR A 146 -16.11 -9.80 -1.29
CA THR A 146 -16.23 -9.00 -1.92
C THR A 146 -16.89 -9.13 -2.58
N VAL A 147 -16.88 -9.46 -2.63
CA VAL A 147 -17.34 -9.46 -3.02
C VAL A 147 -18.24 -9.62 -2.98
N THR A 148 -18.52 -9.45 -2.74
CA THR A 148 -19.09 -9.45 -2.58
C THR A 148 -19.80 -9.34 -3.00
N GLU A 149 -20.06 -9.09 -3.30
CA GLU A 149 -20.44 -8.89 -3.51
C GLU A 149 -21.02 -9.55 -4.18
N LYS A 150 -21.15 -9.83 -4.46
CA LYS A 150 -21.34 -10.35 -4.89
C LYS A 150 -21.74 -11.26 -5.03
N ALA A 151 -22.00 -11.38 -4.93
CA ALA A 151 -22.14 -12.13 -4.87
C ALA A 151 -22.63 -12.87 -5.10
N THR A 152 -23.19 -12.89 -5.27
CA THR A 152 -23.45 -13.50 -5.33
C THR A 152 -23.54 -14.28 -5.86
N ALA A 153 -23.75 -14.42 -6.09
CA ALA A 153 -23.62 -15.17 -6.48
C ALA A 153 -23.56 -16.04 -6.82
N ALA A 154 -23.80 -16.14 -6.93
CA ALA A 154 -23.56 -16.98 -7.13
C ALA A 154 -23.53 -17.83 -7.43
N PRO A 155 -23.78 -17.99 -7.61
CA PRO A 155 -23.59 -18.90 -7.77
C PRO A 155 -23.45 -19.61 -8.17
N SER A 156 -23.63 -19.54 -8.29
CA SER A 156 -23.33 -20.32 -8.51
C SER A 156 -23.21 -20.93 -8.98
N GLU A 157 -23.31 -20.86 -9.01
CA GLU A 157 -22.99 -21.55 -9.22
C GLU A 157 -22.74 -22.15 -9.48
N VAL A 158 -23.14 -22.19 -9.64
CA VAL A 158 -22.75 -22.95 -9.65
C VAL A 158 -22.65 -23.54 -9.94
N GLN A 159 -22.83 -23.34 -10.01
CA GLN A 159 -22.57 -24.01 -10.10
C GLN A 159 -22.41 -24.57 -10.36
N VAL A 160 -23.01 -24.36 -10.44
CA VAL A 160 -22.74 -25.10 -10.54
C VAL A 160 -22.65 -25.74 -10.86
N GLY A 161 -23.01 -25.63 -11.06
CA GLY A 161 -22.84 -26.32 -11.13
C GLY A 161 -22.96 -27.01 -11.55
N ASN A 162 -23.04 -26.66 -11.62
CA ASN A 162 -23.07 -27.38 -11.89
C ASN A 162 -23.26 -28.23 -12.16
N SER A 163 -23.36 -28.12 -12.15
CA SER A 163 -23.46 -28.92 -12.22
C SER A 163 -23.93 -29.60 -12.59
N ASP A 164 -24.07 -29.28 -12.71
CA ASP A 164 -24.35 -29.89 -12.86
C ASP A 164 -24.66 -30.58 -13.32
N LEU A 165 -24.67 -30.38 -13.56
CA LEU A 165 -24.81 -30.98 -13.84
C LEU A 165 -25.06 -31.86 -14.15
N THR A 166 -25.14 -31.90 -14.13
CA THR A 166 -25.24 -32.66 -14.19
C THR A 166 -25.71 -33.48 -14.53
N THR A 167 -25.94 -33.41 -14.69
CA THR A 167 -26.26 -34.02 -14.74
C THR A 167 -26.68 -34.86 -15.23
N VAL A 168 -26.89 -34.81 -15.48
CA VAL A 168 -27.13 -35.43 -15.73
C VAL A 168 -27.29 -36.37 -16.20
N LYS A 169 -27.35 -36.45 -16.40
CA LYS A 169 -27.28 -37.07 -16.63
C LYS A 169 -27.45 -37.67 -16.85
#